data_b70bcabba0b2fbd1d16d8c64f27f6edd
#
_entry.id   b70bcabba0b2fbd1d16d8c64f27f6edd
#
_cell.length_a   1.000
_cell.length_b   1.000
_cell.length_c   1.000
_cell.angle_alpha   90.00
_cell.angle_beta   90.00
_cell.angle_gamma   90.00
#
_symmetry.space_group_name_H-M   'P 1'
#
loop_
_entity.id
_entity.type
_entity.pdbx_description
1 polymer ?
#
loop_
_entity_poly.entity_id
_entity_poly.type
_entity_poly.pdbx_seq_one_letter_code
_entity_poly.pdbx_strand_id
1 'polypeptide(L)'
;MAKQIKELIQKEINAIGNIPLDNNYKGAVDLIKGCNKLVTSGMGKAGQIALNISTTFSSTGTPSVYLHPSEAQHGDLGILQEGDVLLLLSNSGKTREILELIKLAKNIYPHIYIISITGKKESELCKQSDICLHIGDAEEICPLGLTPTISTTLMTVMGDLLVVETMKAIGFTKKEYSKRHHSGYLGQKSKEELKYPPGSLLNELPPSDYQLDN
;
A
#
# COMPACT_ATOMS: atom_id res chain seq x y z
N MET A 1 -4.09 -9.58 31.67
CA MET A 1 -3.32 -9.31 30.44
C MET A 1 -3.83 -10.11 29.24
N ALA A 2 -3.86 -11.44 29.22
CA ALA A 2 -4.32 -12.22 28.03
C ALA A 2 -5.73 -11.86 27.54
N LYS A 3 -6.70 -11.67 28.44
CA LYS A 3 -8.06 -11.23 28.10
C LYS A 3 -8.05 -9.84 27.40
N GLN A 4 -7.32 -8.91 27.94
CA GLN A 4 -7.20 -7.55 27.36
C GLN A 4 -6.55 -7.57 25.97
N ILE A 5 -5.47 -8.38 25.79
CA ILE A 5 -4.85 -8.56 24.47
C ILE A 5 -5.85 -9.13 23.47
N LYS A 6 -6.64 -10.14 23.86
CA LYS A 6 -7.69 -10.71 23.00
C LYS A 6 -8.74 -9.67 22.60
N GLU A 7 -9.12 -8.79 23.52
CA GLU A 7 -10.07 -7.69 23.25
C GLU A 7 -9.48 -6.67 22.23
N LEU A 8 -8.18 -6.33 22.35
CA LEU A 8 -7.51 -5.44 21.40
C LEU A 8 -7.42 -6.08 20.01
N ILE A 9 -7.04 -7.36 19.93
CA ILE A 9 -7.01 -8.10 18.65
C ILE A 9 -8.41 -8.13 18.02
N GLN A 10 -9.47 -8.33 18.81
CA GLN A 10 -10.83 -8.34 18.27
C GLN A 10 -11.25 -6.97 17.72
N LYS A 11 -10.80 -5.86 18.31
CA LYS A 11 -11.02 -4.52 17.77
C LYS A 11 -10.35 -4.32 16.41
N GLU A 12 -9.10 -4.79 16.25
CA GLU A 12 -8.39 -4.77 14.95
C GLU A 12 -9.15 -5.59 13.89
N ILE A 13 -9.55 -6.82 14.23
CA ILE A 13 -10.32 -7.69 13.32
C ILE A 13 -11.63 -7.02 12.90
N ASN A 14 -12.36 -6.46 13.85
CA ASN A 14 -13.62 -5.77 13.55
C ASN A 14 -13.41 -4.56 12.65
N ALA A 15 -12.35 -3.77 12.88
CA ALA A 15 -12.03 -2.62 12.05
C ALA A 15 -11.72 -3.03 10.61
N ILE A 16 -10.90 -4.08 10.42
CA ILE A 16 -10.60 -4.64 9.09
C ILE A 16 -11.87 -5.14 8.41
N GLY A 17 -12.74 -5.86 9.13
CA GLY A 17 -13.99 -6.38 8.59
C GLY A 17 -15.01 -5.31 8.18
N ASN A 18 -14.83 -4.07 8.67
CA ASN A 18 -15.68 -2.93 8.37
C ASN A 18 -15.09 -1.98 7.31
N ILE A 19 -13.99 -2.33 6.65
CA ILE A 19 -13.48 -1.57 5.50
C ILE A 19 -14.59 -1.51 4.43
N PRO A 20 -14.98 -0.32 3.94
CA PRO A 20 -16.04 -0.18 2.96
C PRO A 20 -15.72 -0.93 1.66
N LEU A 21 -16.66 -1.78 1.20
CA LEU A 21 -16.51 -2.53 -0.04
C LEU A 21 -16.97 -1.76 -1.28
N ASP A 22 -17.65 -0.63 -1.09
CA ASP A 22 -18.17 0.25 -2.15
C ASP A 22 -17.14 1.29 -2.66
N ASN A 23 -15.90 1.23 -2.19
CA ASN A 23 -14.82 2.03 -2.74
C ASN A 23 -14.59 1.72 -4.23
N ASN A 24 -14.14 2.70 -5.01
CA ASN A 24 -13.79 2.51 -6.42
C ASN A 24 -12.41 1.81 -6.57
N TYR A 25 -12.31 0.58 -6.07
CA TYR A 25 -11.08 -0.24 -6.15
C TYR A 25 -10.66 -0.47 -7.61
N LYS A 26 -11.65 -0.76 -8.47
CA LYS A 26 -11.37 -1.02 -9.89
C LYS A 26 -10.73 0.20 -10.56
N GLY A 27 -11.29 1.39 -10.36
CA GLY A 27 -10.73 2.62 -10.93
C GLY A 27 -9.31 2.89 -10.41
N ALA A 28 -9.06 2.67 -9.11
CA ALA A 28 -7.71 2.82 -8.54
C ALA A 28 -6.70 1.85 -9.17
N VAL A 29 -7.07 0.58 -9.31
CA VAL A 29 -6.23 -0.43 -9.97
C VAL A 29 -5.99 -0.10 -11.45
N ASP A 30 -7.01 0.37 -12.17
CA ASP A 30 -6.88 0.77 -13.58
C ASP A 30 -5.91 1.96 -13.74
N LEU A 31 -5.97 2.96 -12.86
CA LEU A 31 -5.02 4.08 -12.84
C LEU A 31 -3.59 3.59 -12.53
N ILE A 32 -3.41 2.78 -11.50
CA ILE A 32 -2.10 2.25 -11.10
C ILE A 32 -1.50 1.38 -12.20
N LYS A 33 -2.31 0.52 -12.82
CA LYS A 33 -1.87 -0.32 -13.94
C LYS A 33 -1.41 0.50 -15.14
N GLY A 34 -2.05 1.64 -15.39
CA GLY A 34 -1.78 2.50 -16.54
C GLY A 34 -0.71 3.54 -16.33
N CYS A 35 -0.21 3.74 -15.10
CA CYS A 35 0.76 4.80 -14.81
C CYS A 35 2.19 4.42 -15.23
N ASN A 36 3.02 5.44 -15.46
CA ASN A 36 4.44 5.26 -15.66
C ASN A 36 5.12 4.85 -14.34
N LYS A 37 4.72 5.48 -13.25
CA LYS A 37 5.22 5.22 -11.90
C LYS A 37 4.16 5.62 -10.88
N LEU A 38 4.01 4.82 -9.82
CA LEU A 38 3.21 5.16 -8.65
C LEU A 38 4.08 5.91 -7.64
N VAL A 39 3.71 7.14 -7.31
CA VAL A 39 4.39 7.92 -6.28
C VAL A 39 3.53 7.93 -5.03
N THR A 40 3.99 7.30 -3.96
CA THR A 40 3.25 7.25 -2.69
C THR A 40 3.74 8.35 -1.74
N SER A 41 2.85 8.90 -0.93
CA SER A 41 3.21 9.93 0.05
C SER A 41 2.31 9.91 1.28
N GLY A 42 2.85 10.37 2.41
CA GLY A 42 2.16 10.46 3.70
C GLY A 42 3.07 11.11 4.75
N MET A 43 2.48 11.67 5.81
CA MET A 43 3.23 12.22 6.94
C MET A 43 3.22 11.29 8.15
N GLY A 44 4.32 11.27 8.90
CA GLY A 44 4.44 10.52 10.15
C GLY A 44 4.19 9.02 9.95
N LYS A 45 3.28 8.43 10.72
CA LYS A 45 2.98 6.99 10.63
C LYS A 45 2.34 6.61 9.28
N ALA A 46 1.46 7.45 8.74
CA ALA A 46 0.92 7.24 7.39
C ALA A 46 2.02 7.28 6.31
N GLY A 47 3.07 8.08 6.49
CA GLY A 47 4.24 8.10 5.61
C GLY A 47 5.03 6.78 5.64
N GLN A 48 5.17 6.16 6.81
CA GLN A 48 5.80 4.83 6.91
C GLN A 48 4.99 3.76 6.18
N ILE A 49 3.66 3.83 6.25
CA ILE A 49 2.78 2.92 5.49
C ILE A 49 2.89 3.21 3.98
N ALA A 50 2.91 4.49 3.58
CA ALA A 50 3.10 4.86 2.17
C ALA A 50 4.43 4.33 1.60
N LEU A 51 5.52 4.39 2.37
CA LEU A 51 6.81 3.80 2.00
C LEU A 51 6.71 2.28 1.86
N ASN A 52 6.06 1.59 2.80
CA ASN A 52 5.83 0.14 2.73
C ASN A 52 5.05 -0.24 1.47
N ILE A 53 3.95 0.46 1.17
CA ILE A 53 3.14 0.26 -0.03
C ILE A 53 4.01 0.44 -1.29
N SER A 54 4.81 1.51 -1.35
CA SER A 54 5.70 1.79 -2.48
C SER A 54 6.68 0.64 -2.75
N THR A 55 7.37 0.18 -1.72
CA THR A 55 8.35 -0.90 -1.85
C THR A 55 7.69 -2.22 -2.25
N THR A 56 6.47 -2.48 -1.76
CA THR A 56 5.69 -3.67 -2.13
C THR A 56 5.27 -3.62 -3.61
N PHE A 57 4.78 -2.49 -4.12
CA PHE A 57 4.49 -2.30 -5.54
C PHE A 57 5.72 -2.50 -6.42
N SER A 58 6.86 -1.91 -6.04
CA SER A 58 8.12 -2.07 -6.79
C SER A 58 8.53 -3.54 -6.87
N SER A 59 8.37 -4.29 -5.79
CA SER A 59 8.72 -5.72 -5.72
C SER A 59 7.77 -6.61 -6.54
N THR A 60 6.56 -6.13 -6.83
CA THR A 60 5.50 -6.86 -7.52
C THR A 60 5.23 -6.36 -8.94
N GLY A 61 6.16 -5.59 -9.51
CA GLY A 61 6.16 -5.27 -10.95
C GLY A 61 5.61 -3.92 -11.34
N THR A 62 5.09 -3.14 -10.40
CA THR A 62 4.67 -1.76 -10.63
C THR A 62 5.78 -0.82 -10.17
N PRO A 63 6.40 -0.01 -11.06
CA PRO A 63 7.39 0.98 -10.65
C PRO A 63 6.78 1.93 -9.61
N SER A 64 7.40 2.02 -8.43
CA SER A 64 6.89 2.88 -7.37
C SER A 64 8.01 3.47 -6.54
N VAL A 65 7.77 4.67 -6.01
CA VAL A 65 8.70 5.39 -5.14
C VAL A 65 7.91 6.16 -4.07
N TYR A 66 8.49 6.26 -2.89
CA TYR A 66 7.97 7.13 -1.83
C TYR A 66 8.53 8.54 -1.98
N LEU A 67 7.67 9.56 -1.87
CA LEU A 67 8.02 10.97 -1.83
C LEU A 67 7.60 11.55 -0.48
N HIS A 68 8.55 12.04 0.31
CA HIS A 68 8.23 12.72 1.55
C HIS A 68 7.59 14.10 1.25
N PRO A 69 6.38 14.41 1.77
CA PRO A 69 5.64 15.59 1.30
C PRO A 69 6.31 16.92 1.70
N SER A 70 7.08 16.96 2.79
CA SER A 70 7.87 18.16 3.13
C SER A 70 9.09 18.33 2.22
N GLU A 71 9.81 17.24 1.91
CA GLU A 71 10.99 17.30 1.02
C GLU A 71 10.59 17.64 -0.43
N ALA A 72 9.37 17.28 -0.83
CA ALA A 72 8.81 17.69 -2.12
C ALA A 72 8.87 19.21 -2.33
N GLN A 73 8.69 19.99 -1.27
CA GLN A 73 8.76 21.46 -1.31
C GLN A 73 10.20 22.00 -1.46
N HIS A 74 11.19 21.14 -1.27
CA HIS A 74 12.62 21.48 -1.31
C HIS A 74 13.34 20.86 -2.51
N GLY A 75 12.60 20.42 -3.54
CA GLY A 75 13.17 19.96 -4.81
C GLY A 75 12.85 18.52 -5.16
N ASP A 76 12.50 17.65 -4.19
CA ASP A 76 12.20 16.24 -4.44
C ASP A 76 10.94 16.04 -5.29
N LEU A 77 10.13 17.11 -5.46
CA LEU A 77 9.01 17.12 -6.40
C LEU A 77 9.45 16.83 -7.84
N GLY A 78 10.72 17.07 -8.18
CA GLY A 78 11.33 16.72 -9.46
C GLY A 78 11.32 15.22 -9.81
N ILE A 79 10.97 14.35 -8.84
CA ILE A 79 10.76 12.91 -9.10
C ILE A 79 9.51 12.63 -9.94
N LEU A 80 8.53 13.55 -9.91
CA LEU A 80 7.28 13.41 -10.66
C LEU A 80 7.53 13.59 -12.16
N GLN A 81 6.78 12.82 -12.95
CA GLN A 81 6.76 12.90 -14.40
C GLN A 81 5.31 12.81 -14.91
N GLU A 82 5.11 13.25 -16.14
CA GLU A 82 3.80 13.07 -16.77
C GLU A 82 3.45 11.60 -16.91
N GLY A 83 2.19 11.26 -16.63
CA GLY A 83 1.72 9.86 -16.60
C GLY A 83 1.99 9.13 -15.30
N ASP A 84 2.57 9.78 -14.29
CA ASP A 84 2.63 9.25 -12.93
C ASP A 84 1.27 9.37 -12.22
N VAL A 85 1.07 8.54 -11.20
CA VAL A 85 -0.08 8.60 -10.29
C VAL A 85 0.41 8.84 -8.87
N LEU A 86 -0.24 9.77 -8.15
CA LEU A 86 0.00 10.01 -6.73
C LEU A 86 -0.96 9.15 -5.88
N LEU A 87 -0.41 8.39 -4.94
CA LEU A 87 -1.16 7.70 -3.88
C LEU A 87 -0.87 8.34 -2.54
N LEU A 88 -1.84 9.08 -1.99
CA LEU A 88 -1.69 9.94 -0.83
C LEU A 88 -2.41 9.40 0.39
N LEU A 89 -1.70 9.24 1.51
CA LEU A 89 -2.22 8.68 2.75
C LEU A 89 -2.35 9.75 3.84
N SER A 90 -3.57 9.93 4.36
CA SER A 90 -3.83 10.77 5.52
C SER A 90 -5.13 10.37 6.22
N ASN A 91 -5.06 9.90 7.47
CA ASN A 91 -6.27 9.49 8.20
C ASN A 91 -7.28 10.63 8.36
N SER A 92 -6.82 11.81 8.75
CA SER A 92 -7.69 12.99 8.90
C SER A 92 -8.09 13.61 7.55
N GLY A 93 -7.32 13.34 6.49
CA GLY A 93 -7.47 13.98 5.19
C GLY A 93 -7.28 15.51 5.20
N LYS A 94 -6.67 16.06 6.28
CA LYS A 94 -6.42 17.49 6.49
C LYS A 94 -4.94 17.82 6.68
N THR A 95 -4.04 16.86 6.46
CA THR A 95 -2.58 17.05 6.61
C THR A 95 -2.11 18.10 5.63
N ARG A 96 -1.60 19.22 6.15
CA ARG A 96 -1.25 20.40 5.36
C ARG A 96 -0.22 20.08 4.27
N GLU A 97 0.81 19.33 4.61
CA GLU A 97 1.90 18.96 3.70
C GLU A 97 1.40 18.10 2.53
N ILE A 98 0.41 17.25 2.77
CA ILE A 98 -0.22 16.43 1.70
C ILE A 98 -1.07 17.30 0.77
N LEU A 99 -1.85 18.24 1.33
CA LEU A 99 -2.66 19.15 0.53
C LEU A 99 -1.79 20.13 -0.28
N GLU A 100 -0.66 20.54 0.28
CA GLU A 100 0.31 21.38 -0.43
C GLU A 100 0.99 20.59 -1.56
N LEU A 101 1.36 19.32 -1.31
CA LEU A 101 1.90 18.44 -2.35
C LEU A 101 0.97 18.32 -3.55
N ILE A 102 -0.35 18.20 -3.34
CA ILE A 102 -1.33 18.18 -4.44
C ILE A 102 -1.23 19.45 -5.29
N LYS A 103 -1.21 20.61 -4.65
CA LYS A 103 -1.13 21.89 -5.37
C LYS A 103 0.16 22.00 -6.19
N LEU A 104 1.29 21.66 -5.58
CA LEU A 104 2.60 21.71 -6.22
C LEU A 104 2.68 20.72 -7.39
N ALA A 105 2.19 19.52 -7.22
CA ALA A 105 2.15 18.50 -8.28
C ALA A 105 1.26 18.95 -9.46
N LYS A 106 0.06 19.47 -9.19
CA LYS A 106 -0.85 20.00 -10.23
C LYS A 106 -0.33 21.25 -10.92
N ASN A 107 0.52 22.06 -10.27
CA ASN A 107 1.18 23.19 -10.92
C ASN A 107 2.18 22.75 -12.01
N ILE A 108 2.84 21.60 -11.82
CA ILE A 108 3.78 21.04 -12.80
C ILE A 108 3.04 20.17 -13.83
N TYR A 109 2.16 19.30 -13.35
CA TYR A 109 1.40 18.35 -14.15
C TYR A 109 -0.11 18.51 -13.86
N PRO A 110 -0.82 19.41 -14.56
CA PRO A 110 -2.24 19.71 -14.27
C PRO A 110 -3.18 18.51 -14.32
N HIS A 111 -2.82 17.47 -15.06
CA HIS A 111 -3.62 16.25 -15.26
C HIS A 111 -3.11 15.05 -14.47
N ILE A 112 -2.22 15.25 -13.49
CA ILE A 112 -1.74 14.15 -12.64
C ILE A 112 -2.90 13.54 -11.85
N TYR A 113 -3.07 12.23 -11.94
CA TYR A 113 -4.11 11.52 -11.19
C TYR A 113 -3.72 11.35 -9.73
N ILE A 114 -4.71 11.52 -8.86
CA ILE A 114 -4.56 11.41 -7.42
C ILE A 114 -5.51 10.36 -6.86
N ILE A 115 -4.95 9.36 -6.21
CA ILE A 115 -5.66 8.39 -5.39
C ILE A 115 -5.39 8.73 -3.94
N SER A 116 -6.40 8.80 -3.10
CA SER A 116 -6.22 8.98 -1.65
C SER A 116 -6.71 7.79 -0.84
N ILE A 117 -6.01 7.53 0.28
CA ILE A 117 -6.44 6.61 1.33
C ILE A 117 -6.67 7.44 2.60
N THR A 118 -7.90 7.48 3.09
CA THR A 118 -8.29 8.34 4.22
C THR A 118 -9.36 7.71 5.10
N GLY A 119 -9.36 8.05 6.40
CA GLY A 119 -10.46 7.71 7.34
C GLY A 119 -11.65 8.67 7.25
N LYS A 120 -11.60 9.73 6.44
CA LYS A 120 -12.65 10.75 6.38
C LYS A 120 -13.10 11.05 4.96
N LYS A 121 -14.24 10.48 4.56
CA LYS A 121 -14.82 10.57 3.21
C LYS A 121 -15.10 12.02 2.77
N GLU A 122 -15.46 12.90 3.71
CA GLU A 122 -15.75 14.32 3.43
C GLU A 122 -14.53 15.23 3.61
N SER A 123 -13.32 14.66 3.69
CA SER A 123 -12.10 15.45 3.89
C SER A 123 -11.68 16.23 2.66
N GLU A 124 -10.84 17.25 2.89
CA GLU A 124 -10.27 18.04 1.80
C GLU A 124 -9.41 17.19 0.85
N LEU A 125 -8.67 16.23 1.39
CA LEU A 125 -7.88 15.27 0.60
C LEU A 125 -8.79 14.47 -0.35
N CYS A 126 -9.90 13.95 0.16
CA CYS A 126 -10.85 13.18 -0.65
C CYS A 126 -11.45 14.02 -1.78
N LYS A 127 -11.82 15.27 -1.51
CA LYS A 127 -12.39 16.20 -2.50
C LYS A 127 -11.42 16.58 -3.62
N GLN A 128 -10.12 16.59 -3.33
CA GLN A 128 -9.07 16.94 -4.30
C GLN A 128 -8.53 15.73 -5.07
N SER A 129 -8.99 14.53 -4.73
CA SER A 129 -8.56 13.26 -5.35
C SER A 129 -9.51 12.83 -6.47
N ASP A 130 -8.97 12.22 -7.51
CA ASP A 130 -9.74 11.58 -8.57
C ASP A 130 -10.43 10.31 -8.06
N ILE A 131 -9.75 9.58 -7.17
CA ILE A 131 -10.30 8.42 -6.46
C ILE A 131 -9.98 8.54 -4.97
N CYS A 132 -11.02 8.47 -4.16
CA CYS A 132 -10.92 8.45 -2.70
C CYS A 132 -11.27 7.06 -2.17
N LEU A 133 -10.31 6.40 -1.54
CA LEU A 133 -10.48 5.12 -0.87
C LEU A 133 -10.65 5.35 0.63
N HIS A 134 -11.85 5.13 1.11
CA HIS A 134 -12.20 5.29 2.51
C HIS A 134 -11.90 4.01 3.29
N ILE A 135 -11.16 4.12 4.39
CA ILE A 135 -10.78 2.98 5.24
C ILE A 135 -11.76 2.71 6.39
N GLY A 136 -12.81 3.49 6.52
CA GLY A 136 -13.74 3.43 7.65
C GLY A 136 -13.38 4.43 8.76
N ASP A 137 -14.35 4.64 9.66
CA ASP A 137 -14.23 5.54 10.83
C ASP A 137 -13.86 4.73 12.08
N ALA A 138 -12.69 4.13 12.11
CA ALA A 138 -12.24 3.35 13.25
C ALA A 138 -11.53 4.21 14.30
N GLU A 139 -11.86 3.99 15.57
CA GLU A 139 -11.18 4.62 16.70
C GLU A 139 -9.85 3.92 17.00
N GLU A 140 -8.85 4.72 17.34
CA GLU A 140 -7.54 4.19 17.75
C GLU A 140 -7.65 3.42 19.08
N ILE A 141 -6.99 2.28 19.18
CA ILE A 141 -7.06 1.41 20.37
C ILE A 141 -6.04 1.78 21.46
N CYS A 142 -5.21 2.77 21.25
CA CYS A 142 -4.31 3.25 22.30
C CYS A 142 -5.10 3.92 23.45
N PRO A 143 -4.60 3.89 24.69
CA PRO A 143 -5.34 4.42 25.84
C PRO A 143 -5.70 5.90 25.73
N LEU A 144 -5.00 6.64 24.89
CA LEU A 144 -5.24 8.08 24.66
C LEU A 144 -6.16 8.35 23.46
N GLY A 145 -6.47 7.33 22.62
CA GLY A 145 -7.21 7.52 21.37
C GLY A 145 -6.48 8.38 20.34
N LEU A 146 -5.16 8.56 20.47
CA LEU A 146 -4.38 9.49 19.65
C LEU A 146 -3.29 8.82 18.81
N THR A 147 -2.65 7.78 19.33
CA THR A 147 -1.56 7.09 18.62
C THR A 147 -2.13 6.28 17.47
N PRO A 148 -1.66 6.51 16.23
CA PRO A 148 -2.10 5.70 15.09
C PRO A 148 -1.80 4.22 15.31
N THR A 149 -2.85 3.42 15.35
CA THR A 149 -2.88 1.97 15.52
C THR A 149 -3.82 1.38 14.47
N ILE A 150 -5.13 1.40 14.72
CA ILE A 150 -6.13 0.91 13.77
C ILE A 150 -6.04 1.65 12.43
N SER A 151 -5.91 2.97 12.43
CA SER A 151 -5.81 3.72 11.17
C SER A 151 -4.64 3.27 10.29
N THR A 152 -3.48 2.96 10.89
CA THR A 152 -2.33 2.46 10.14
C THR A 152 -2.50 1.02 9.69
N THR A 153 -3.11 0.17 10.49
CA THR A 153 -3.49 -1.20 10.10
C THR A 153 -4.42 -1.18 8.89
N LEU A 154 -5.46 -0.36 8.92
CA LEU A 154 -6.42 -0.23 7.80
C LEU A 154 -5.76 0.32 6.52
N MET A 155 -4.85 1.31 6.64
CA MET A 155 -4.07 1.81 5.50
C MET A 155 -3.19 0.72 4.91
N THR A 156 -2.57 -0.12 5.75
CA THR A 156 -1.75 -1.26 5.30
C THR A 156 -2.61 -2.26 4.53
N VAL A 157 -3.74 -2.67 5.11
CA VAL A 157 -4.67 -3.60 4.44
C VAL A 157 -5.15 -3.04 3.11
N MET A 158 -5.51 -1.75 3.06
CA MET A 158 -5.91 -1.09 1.81
C MET A 158 -4.78 -1.12 0.76
N GLY A 159 -3.55 -0.86 1.18
CA GLY A 159 -2.36 -0.97 0.32
C GLY A 159 -2.17 -2.38 -0.23
N ASP A 160 -2.29 -3.40 0.63
CA ASP A 160 -2.17 -4.80 0.23
C ASP A 160 -3.25 -5.22 -0.78
N LEU A 161 -4.50 -4.77 -0.59
CA LEU A 161 -5.59 -5.00 -1.54
C LEU A 161 -5.26 -4.40 -2.91
N LEU A 162 -4.76 -3.16 -2.97
CA LEU A 162 -4.36 -2.50 -4.22
C LEU A 162 -3.21 -3.24 -4.89
N VAL A 163 -2.19 -3.67 -4.12
CA VAL A 163 -1.06 -4.45 -4.65
C VAL A 163 -1.55 -5.76 -5.28
N VAL A 164 -2.35 -6.54 -4.53
CA VAL A 164 -2.82 -7.87 -4.98
C VAL A 164 -3.70 -7.74 -6.22
N GLU A 165 -4.65 -6.80 -6.24
CA GLU A 165 -5.52 -6.60 -7.39
C GLU A 165 -4.74 -6.05 -8.61
N THR A 166 -3.74 -5.19 -8.40
CA THR A 166 -2.86 -4.73 -9.48
C THR A 166 -2.02 -5.87 -10.04
N MET A 167 -1.43 -6.73 -9.18
CA MET A 167 -0.70 -7.93 -9.63
C MET A 167 -1.56 -8.82 -10.54
N LYS A 168 -2.84 -9.03 -10.18
CA LYS A 168 -3.78 -9.77 -11.04
C LYS A 168 -4.04 -9.04 -12.35
N ALA A 169 -4.26 -7.73 -12.29
CA ALA A 169 -4.58 -6.91 -13.45
C ALA A 169 -3.44 -6.80 -14.48
N ILE A 170 -2.17 -6.84 -14.02
CA ILE A 170 -0.98 -6.84 -14.91
C ILE A 170 -0.52 -8.25 -15.28
N GLY A 171 -1.16 -9.31 -14.77
CA GLY A 171 -0.74 -10.69 -14.99
C GLY A 171 0.64 -11.02 -14.41
N PHE A 172 0.98 -10.47 -13.23
CA PHE A 172 2.27 -10.67 -12.59
C PHE A 172 2.48 -12.13 -12.21
N THR A 173 3.60 -12.72 -12.66
CA THR A 173 3.87 -14.15 -12.52
C THR A 173 4.98 -14.46 -11.52
N LYS A 174 5.05 -15.72 -11.05
CA LYS A 174 6.18 -16.22 -10.24
C LYS A 174 7.52 -16.02 -10.94
N LYS A 175 7.56 -16.15 -12.27
CA LYS A 175 8.77 -15.89 -13.07
C LYS A 175 9.22 -14.44 -12.96
N GLU A 176 8.28 -13.50 -13.04
CA GLU A 176 8.57 -12.07 -12.84
C GLU A 176 8.97 -11.76 -11.38
N TYR A 177 8.36 -12.44 -10.41
CA TYR A 177 8.72 -12.34 -9.00
C TYR A 177 10.17 -12.79 -8.76
N SER A 178 10.58 -13.96 -9.29
CA SER A 178 11.92 -14.50 -9.12
C SER A 178 13.04 -13.64 -9.72
N LYS A 179 12.72 -12.84 -10.75
CA LYS A 179 13.65 -11.88 -11.35
C LYS A 179 13.94 -10.68 -10.44
N ARG A 180 13.05 -10.36 -9.49
CA ARG A 180 13.17 -9.23 -8.58
C ARG A 180 13.64 -9.63 -7.19
N HIS A 181 13.54 -10.93 -6.85
CA HIS A 181 13.92 -11.48 -5.55
C HIS A 181 15.07 -12.49 -5.72
N HIS A 182 16.31 -12.00 -5.61
CA HIS A 182 17.50 -12.82 -5.89
C HIS A 182 18.05 -13.58 -4.69
N SER A 183 17.73 -13.14 -3.46
CA SER A 183 18.26 -13.67 -2.21
C SER A 183 17.15 -13.93 -1.18
N GLY A 184 17.51 -14.59 -0.08
CA GLY A 184 16.61 -14.93 1.00
C GLY A 184 15.62 -16.05 0.67
N TYR A 185 14.79 -16.40 1.65
CA TYR A 185 13.82 -17.50 1.56
C TYR A 185 12.88 -17.36 0.35
N LEU A 186 12.30 -16.18 0.15
CA LEU A 186 11.33 -15.95 -0.93
C LEU A 186 11.97 -16.06 -2.32
N GLY A 187 13.22 -15.60 -2.48
CA GLY A 187 13.96 -15.73 -3.72
C GLY A 187 14.28 -17.19 -4.05
N GLN A 188 14.65 -18.00 -3.05
CA GLN A 188 14.87 -19.43 -3.21
C GLN A 188 13.57 -20.16 -3.56
N LYS A 189 12.52 -19.97 -2.76
CA LYS A 189 11.21 -20.59 -2.96
C LYS A 189 10.63 -20.28 -4.35
N SER A 190 10.72 -19.03 -4.81
CA SER A 190 10.21 -18.67 -6.14
C SER A 190 10.95 -19.37 -7.28
N LYS A 191 12.25 -19.64 -7.14
CA LYS A 191 13.07 -20.39 -8.11
C LYS A 191 12.78 -21.89 -8.08
N GLU A 192 12.57 -22.47 -6.90
CA GLU A 192 12.22 -23.88 -6.73
C GLU A 192 10.85 -24.18 -7.34
N GLU A 193 9.86 -23.36 -7.08
CA GLU A 193 8.53 -23.52 -7.65
C GLU A 193 8.50 -23.34 -9.19
N LEU A 194 9.47 -22.64 -9.79
CA LEU A 194 9.64 -22.57 -11.24
C LEU A 194 10.24 -23.84 -11.82
N LYS A 195 11.13 -24.51 -11.07
CA LYS A 195 11.71 -25.81 -11.47
C LYS A 195 10.71 -26.95 -11.35
N TYR A 196 9.85 -26.89 -10.34
CA TYR A 196 8.89 -27.94 -9.99
C TYR A 196 7.48 -27.32 -9.84
N PRO A 197 6.77 -27.09 -10.96
CA PRO A 197 5.43 -26.53 -10.90
C PRO A 197 4.47 -27.44 -10.11
N PRO A 198 3.43 -26.89 -9.47
CA PRO A 198 2.44 -27.67 -8.74
C PRO A 198 1.89 -28.82 -9.60
N GLY A 199 1.89 -30.05 -9.06
CA GLY A 199 1.48 -31.26 -9.78
C GLY A 199 2.62 -32.05 -10.43
N SER A 200 3.90 -31.63 -10.30
CA SER A 200 5.04 -32.49 -10.63
C SER A 200 5.23 -33.56 -9.56
N LEU A 201 5.69 -34.75 -9.98
CA LEU A 201 5.91 -35.91 -9.08
C LEU A 201 6.86 -35.61 -7.89
N LEU A 202 7.67 -34.52 -7.97
CA LEU A 202 8.57 -34.12 -6.89
C LEU A 202 7.88 -33.30 -5.77
N ASN A 203 6.65 -32.82 -5.97
CA ASN A 203 5.87 -32.17 -4.93
C ASN A 203 5.24 -33.16 -3.92
N GLU A 204 5.34 -34.47 -4.15
CA GLU A 204 4.88 -35.54 -3.25
C GLU A 204 5.92 -35.96 -2.22
N LEU A 205 7.15 -35.43 -2.29
CA LEU A 205 8.17 -35.69 -1.27
C LEU A 205 7.90 -34.84 -0.03
N PRO A 206 7.92 -35.45 1.18
CA PRO A 206 7.75 -34.69 2.41
C PRO A 206 8.85 -33.61 2.51
N PRO A 207 8.56 -32.46 3.12
CA PRO A 207 9.59 -31.44 3.32
C PRO A 207 10.74 -32.03 4.13
N SER A 208 11.94 -32.02 3.58
CA SER A 208 13.15 -32.35 4.32
C SER A 208 13.24 -31.37 5.50
N ASP A 209 13.44 -31.92 6.69
CA ASP A 209 13.54 -31.22 7.97
C ASP A 209 14.40 -29.96 7.88
N TYR A 210 13.77 -28.80 7.75
CA TYR A 210 14.43 -27.54 8.02
C TYR A 210 14.43 -27.37 9.54
N GLN A 211 15.54 -27.77 10.18
CA GLN A 211 15.85 -27.31 11.52
C GLN A 211 16.04 -25.79 11.45
N LEU A 212 15.15 -25.08 12.11
CA LEU A 212 15.36 -23.69 12.47
C LEU A 212 16.49 -23.69 13.53
N ASP A 213 17.70 -23.40 13.10
CA ASP A 213 18.76 -23.04 14.04
C ASP A 213 18.36 -21.70 14.71
N ASN A 214 18.33 -21.74 16.06
CA ASN A 214 17.99 -20.68 16.99
C ASN A 214 18.90 -19.44 16.87
#